data_daad5808436d0af30446d446ff3ce3c7
#
_entry.id   daad5808436d0af30446d446ff3ce3c7
#
_cell.length_a   1.000
_cell.length_b   1.000
_cell.length_c   1.000
_cell.angle_alpha   90.00
_cell.angle_beta   90.00
_cell.angle_gamma   90.00
#
_symmetry.space_group_name_H-M   'P 1'
#
loop_
_entity.id
_entity.type
_entity.pdbx_description
1 polymer ?
#
loop_
_entity_poly.entity_id
_entity_poly.type
_entity_poly.pdbx_seq_one_letter_code
_entity_poly.pdbx_strand_id
1 'polypeptide(L)'
;MSELIQSAKENGLFLLTCLAIAVGLIVLAAMAQKLLCRGRRSMPAARRVAFVAMLAAVAAVLMLFEIPLFFAPSFYKMDFSEIPVLLCSFYLGPVAGVVCELVKVLLKLLLKGTTTAFVGDFANFVVGCTLILPASVLYHAHRTRGYAIAGMALGTVCMTVFGSAFNAVYLLPRFAVMYGISLDAIVAMGQQVNTSITSVSRLVLFAVVPFNILKGVITSLVTFLLYKRLGRLFFREG
;
A
#
# COMPACT_ATOMS: atom_id res chain seq x y z
N MET A 1 13.73 -4.02 19.78
CA MET A 1 13.38 -5.47 19.66
C MET A 1 12.44 -5.92 20.77
N SER A 2 12.74 -5.63 22.05
CA SER A 2 11.87 -5.98 23.21
C SER A 2 10.46 -5.39 23.12
N GLU A 3 10.33 -4.11 22.76
CA GLU A 3 9.03 -3.43 22.60
C GLU A 3 8.17 -4.03 21.49
N LEU A 4 8.76 -4.43 20.37
CA LEU A 4 8.05 -5.11 19.28
C LEU A 4 7.48 -6.46 19.73
N ILE A 5 8.27 -7.22 20.51
CA ILE A 5 7.85 -8.53 21.01
C ILE A 5 6.73 -8.37 22.04
N GLN A 6 6.80 -7.36 22.90
CA GLN A 6 5.76 -7.09 23.88
C GLN A 6 4.45 -6.64 23.20
N SER A 7 4.53 -5.69 22.27
CA SER A 7 3.37 -5.26 21.47
C SER A 7 2.76 -6.41 20.67
N ALA A 8 3.57 -7.34 20.16
CA ALA A 8 3.08 -8.50 19.45
C ALA A 8 2.33 -9.49 20.37
N LYS A 9 2.78 -9.69 21.61
CA LYS A 9 2.08 -10.55 22.58
C LYS A 9 0.72 -9.96 22.98
N GLU A 10 0.66 -8.65 23.20
CA GLU A 10 -0.58 -7.94 23.57
C GLU A 10 -1.61 -7.91 22.45
N ASN A 11 -1.17 -7.90 21.20
CA ASN A 11 -2.03 -7.82 20.01
C ASN A 11 -2.12 -9.14 19.21
N GLY A 12 -1.91 -10.29 19.86
CA GLY A 12 -1.82 -11.58 19.19
C GLY A 12 -3.02 -11.93 18.30
N LEU A 13 -4.27 -11.70 18.76
CA LEU A 13 -5.47 -11.93 17.97
C LEU A 13 -5.54 -11.00 16.75
N PHE A 14 -5.14 -9.74 16.90
CA PHE A 14 -5.05 -8.79 15.80
C PHE A 14 -4.03 -9.25 14.75
N LEU A 15 -2.86 -9.72 15.17
CA LEU A 15 -1.83 -10.24 14.25
C LEU A 15 -2.30 -11.49 13.52
N LEU A 16 -3.07 -12.38 14.15
CA LEU A 16 -3.67 -13.52 13.48
C LEU A 16 -4.68 -13.09 12.40
N THR A 17 -5.50 -12.08 12.68
CA THR A 17 -6.41 -11.52 11.66
C THR A 17 -5.66 -10.86 10.52
N CYS A 18 -4.57 -10.14 10.80
CA CYS A 18 -3.69 -9.56 9.79
C CYS A 18 -3.07 -10.64 8.90
N LEU A 19 -2.59 -11.73 9.49
CA LEU A 19 -2.03 -12.87 8.77
C LEU A 19 -3.10 -13.54 7.87
N ALA A 20 -4.29 -13.77 8.38
CA ALA A 20 -5.39 -14.35 7.62
C ALA A 20 -5.77 -13.48 6.40
N ILE A 21 -5.82 -12.16 6.56
CA ILE A 21 -6.09 -11.21 5.47
C ILE A 21 -4.91 -11.21 4.46
N ALA A 22 -3.68 -11.23 4.92
CA ALA A 22 -2.51 -11.30 4.05
C ALA A 22 -2.50 -12.57 3.19
N VAL A 23 -2.79 -13.73 3.81
CA VAL A 23 -2.94 -15.00 3.09
C VAL A 23 -4.09 -14.91 2.09
N GLY A 24 -5.24 -14.36 2.47
CA GLY A 24 -6.39 -14.16 1.58
C GLY A 24 -6.05 -13.31 0.35
N LEU A 25 -5.32 -12.21 0.55
CA LEU A 25 -4.87 -11.35 -0.56
C LEU A 25 -3.86 -12.05 -1.48
N ILE A 26 -2.95 -12.86 -0.92
CA ILE A 26 -2.02 -13.67 -1.72
C ILE A 26 -2.79 -14.72 -2.53
N VAL A 27 -3.77 -15.40 -1.93
CA VAL A 27 -4.61 -16.38 -2.63
C VAL A 27 -5.41 -15.71 -3.75
N LEU A 28 -6.02 -14.56 -3.50
CA LEU A 28 -6.73 -13.77 -4.50
C LEU A 28 -5.80 -13.38 -5.66
N ALA A 29 -4.60 -12.90 -5.34
CA ALA A 29 -3.57 -12.57 -6.34
C ALA A 29 -3.15 -13.81 -7.16
N ALA A 30 -3.01 -14.98 -6.51
CA ALA A 30 -2.66 -16.23 -7.16
C ALA A 30 -3.77 -16.70 -8.11
N MET A 31 -5.02 -16.60 -7.72
CA MET A 31 -6.17 -16.89 -8.58
C MET A 31 -6.19 -15.98 -9.80
N ALA A 32 -6.05 -14.67 -9.61
CA ALA A 32 -5.99 -13.70 -10.69
C ALA A 32 -4.80 -13.98 -11.63
N GLN A 33 -3.62 -14.29 -11.08
CA GLN A 33 -2.44 -14.61 -11.87
C GLN A 33 -2.62 -15.91 -12.68
N LYS A 34 -3.23 -16.95 -12.10
CA LYS A 34 -3.50 -18.21 -12.79
C LYS A 34 -4.45 -18.02 -13.98
N LEU A 35 -5.44 -17.12 -13.84
CA LEU A 35 -6.39 -16.82 -14.92
C LEU A 35 -5.73 -16.02 -16.05
N LEU A 36 -4.90 -15.02 -15.72
CA LEU A 36 -4.36 -14.05 -16.68
C LEU A 36 -3.01 -14.44 -17.30
N CYS A 37 -2.19 -15.21 -16.57
CA CYS A 37 -0.82 -15.55 -16.99
C CYS A 37 -0.67 -17.00 -17.46
N ARG A 38 -1.76 -17.65 -17.87
CA ARG A 38 -1.74 -19.05 -18.35
C ARG A 38 -0.85 -19.19 -19.59
N GLY A 39 0.09 -20.16 -19.57
CA GLY A 39 0.97 -20.47 -20.72
C GLY A 39 2.20 -19.57 -20.89
N ARG A 40 2.51 -18.67 -19.99
CA ARG A 40 3.71 -17.81 -20.08
C ARG A 40 4.94 -18.49 -19.48
N ARG A 41 6.09 -18.38 -20.18
CA ARG A 41 7.40 -18.73 -19.62
C ARG A 41 7.62 -17.92 -18.34
N SER A 42 7.76 -18.60 -17.22
CA SER A 42 8.08 -17.97 -15.94
C SER A 42 9.59 -17.71 -15.85
N MET A 43 9.95 -16.57 -15.32
CA MET A 43 11.34 -16.29 -14.95
C MET A 43 11.83 -17.36 -13.94
N PRO A 44 13.12 -17.77 -13.99
CA PRO A 44 13.69 -18.68 -13.00
C PRO A 44 13.37 -18.24 -11.57
N ALA A 45 13.01 -19.18 -10.70
CA ALA A 45 12.54 -18.87 -9.34
C ALA A 45 13.54 -18.02 -8.55
N ALA A 46 14.83 -18.36 -8.62
CA ALA A 46 15.88 -17.60 -7.94
C ALA A 46 15.93 -16.12 -8.39
N ARG A 47 15.85 -15.87 -9.70
CA ARG A 47 15.84 -14.52 -10.26
C ARG A 47 14.58 -13.73 -9.83
N ARG A 48 13.44 -14.41 -9.80
CA ARG A 48 12.17 -13.82 -9.36
C ARG A 48 12.23 -13.40 -7.89
N VAL A 49 12.72 -14.28 -7.01
CA VAL A 49 12.89 -13.99 -5.57
C VAL A 49 13.85 -12.82 -5.36
N ALA A 50 15.01 -12.81 -6.05
CA ALA A 50 15.97 -11.73 -5.96
C ALA A 50 15.36 -10.37 -6.37
N PHE A 51 14.54 -10.35 -7.44
CA PHE A 51 13.85 -9.14 -7.88
C PHE A 51 12.83 -8.64 -6.88
N VAL A 52 12.00 -9.52 -6.32
CA VAL A 52 11.03 -9.16 -5.28
C VAL A 52 11.74 -8.60 -4.06
N ALA A 53 12.81 -9.28 -3.59
CA ALA A 53 13.58 -8.84 -2.44
C ALA A 53 14.23 -7.45 -2.64
N MET A 54 14.84 -7.24 -3.81
CA MET A 54 15.47 -5.95 -4.14
C MET A 54 14.44 -4.81 -4.18
N LEU A 55 13.32 -5.00 -4.87
CA LEU A 55 12.28 -3.97 -4.97
C LEU A 55 11.57 -3.73 -3.64
N ALA A 56 11.36 -4.78 -2.83
CA ALA A 56 10.82 -4.65 -1.48
C ALA A 56 11.78 -3.89 -0.54
N ALA A 57 13.09 -4.12 -0.65
CA ALA A 57 14.09 -3.37 0.11
C ALA A 57 14.09 -1.88 -0.26
N VAL A 58 14.07 -1.56 -1.57
CA VAL A 58 13.93 -0.17 -2.04
C VAL A 58 12.63 0.46 -1.55
N ALA A 59 11.52 -0.28 -1.62
CA ALA A 59 10.22 0.18 -1.12
C ALA A 59 10.24 0.45 0.38
N ALA A 60 10.85 -0.44 1.18
CA ALA A 60 10.99 -0.26 2.62
C ALA A 60 11.81 0.99 2.96
N VAL A 61 12.90 1.25 2.25
CA VAL A 61 13.70 2.47 2.43
C VAL A 61 12.86 3.71 2.08
N LEU A 62 12.14 3.71 0.95
CA LEU A 62 11.26 4.82 0.58
C LEU A 62 10.12 5.05 1.58
N MET A 63 9.64 4.00 2.25
CA MET A 63 8.63 4.10 3.29
C MET A 63 9.14 4.79 4.57
N LEU A 64 10.46 4.89 4.77
CA LEU A 64 11.03 5.64 5.89
C LEU A 64 10.98 7.15 5.67
N PHE A 65 10.91 7.60 4.41
CA PHE A 65 10.80 9.01 4.03
C PHE A 65 9.33 9.43 3.99
N GLU A 66 8.82 9.84 5.13
CA GLU A 66 7.44 10.27 5.34
C GLU A 66 7.34 11.78 5.17
N ILE A 67 6.49 12.23 4.25
CA ILE A 67 6.25 13.65 3.96
C ILE A 67 4.87 14.03 4.49
N PRO A 68 4.78 14.88 5.53
CA PRO A 68 3.49 15.40 5.99
C PRO A 68 2.88 16.32 4.93
N LEU A 69 1.56 16.27 4.76
CA LEU A 69 0.84 17.11 3.81
C LEU A 69 0.15 18.26 4.52
N PHE A 70 0.19 19.45 3.94
CA PHE A 70 -0.33 20.68 4.54
C PHE A 70 -1.86 20.72 4.66
N PHE A 71 -2.59 19.89 3.90
CA PHE A 71 -4.06 19.84 3.90
C PHE A 71 -4.63 18.68 4.71
N ALA A 72 -3.80 17.88 5.35
CA ALA A 72 -4.21 16.73 6.16
C ALA A 72 -3.57 16.80 7.56
N PRO A 73 -4.22 16.26 8.60
CA PRO A 73 -3.61 16.12 9.91
C PRO A 73 -2.23 15.45 9.85
N SER A 74 -1.32 15.83 10.76
CA SER A 74 0.10 15.44 10.75
C SER A 74 0.38 13.93 10.82
N PHE A 75 -0.60 13.13 11.21
CA PHE A 75 -0.49 11.69 11.19
C PHE A 75 -0.71 11.05 9.80
N TYR A 76 -1.25 11.81 8.82
CA TYR A 76 -1.29 11.40 7.42
C TYR A 76 0.00 11.84 6.72
N LYS A 77 0.89 10.89 6.49
CA LYS A 77 2.16 11.12 5.84
C LYS A 77 2.24 10.35 4.53
N MET A 78 2.67 11.03 3.50
CA MET A 78 2.85 10.43 2.18
C MET A 78 4.25 9.84 2.07
N ASP A 79 4.35 8.66 1.48
CA ASP A 79 5.59 8.00 1.09
C ASP A 79 5.52 7.54 -0.38
N PHE A 80 6.66 7.19 -0.94
CA PHE A 80 6.78 6.73 -2.33
C PHE A 80 7.00 5.22 -2.45
N SER A 81 6.77 4.47 -1.38
CA SER A 81 7.06 3.04 -1.31
C SER A 81 6.25 2.17 -2.27
N GLU A 82 5.06 2.64 -2.68
CA GLU A 82 4.20 1.95 -3.64
C GLU A 82 4.79 1.92 -5.07
N ILE A 83 5.73 2.81 -5.42
CA ILE A 83 6.33 2.86 -6.77
C ILE A 83 7.10 1.58 -7.08
N PRO A 84 8.09 1.13 -6.27
CA PRO A 84 8.78 -0.14 -6.52
C PRO A 84 7.85 -1.34 -6.49
N VAL A 85 6.80 -1.32 -5.66
CA VAL A 85 5.84 -2.42 -5.55
C VAL A 85 4.97 -2.53 -6.81
N LEU A 86 4.48 -1.40 -7.35
CA LEU A 86 3.78 -1.39 -8.64
C LEU A 86 4.68 -1.88 -9.78
N LEU A 87 5.94 -1.46 -9.82
CA LEU A 87 6.92 -1.97 -10.78
C LEU A 87 7.11 -3.48 -10.64
N CYS A 88 7.25 -3.99 -9.40
CA CYS A 88 7.32 -5.41 -9.12
C CYS A 88 6.11 -6.15 -9.68
N SER A 89 4.91 -5.64 -9.42
CA SER A 89 3.66 -6.24 -9.86
C SER A 89 3.52 -6.25 -11.39
N PHE A 90 3.96 -5.20 -12.08
CA PHE A 90 3.91 -5.11 -13.54
C PHE A 90 4.90 -6.06 -14.22
N TYR A 91 6.07 -6.28 -13.63
CA TYR A 91 7.06 -7.18 -14.22
C TYR A 91 6.79 -8.65 -13.90
N LEU A 92 6.46 -8.97 -12.66
CA LEU A 92 6.43 -10.34 -12.14
C LEU A 92 5.00 -10.87 -11.88
N GLY A 93 3.99 -10.00 -11.94
CA GLY A 93 2.58 -10.36 -11.76
C GLY A 93 2.00 -10.00 -10.40
N PRO A 94 0.67 -10.18 -10.24
CA PRO A 94 -0.08 -9.75 -9.05
C PRO A 94 0.46 -10.37 -7.75
N VAL A 95 0.80 -11.65 -7.75
CA VAL A 95 1.36 -12.34 -6.57
C VAL A 95 2.67 -11.69 -6.11
N ALA A 96 3.57 -11.40 -7.06
CA ALA A 96 4.85 -10.77 -6.73
C ALA A 96 4.64 -9.35 -6.16
N GLY A 97 3.64 -8.62 -6.65
CA GLY A 97 3.25 -7.32 -6.10
C GLY A 97 2.79 -7.41 -4.64
N VAL A 98 1.86 -8.31 -4.34
CA VAL A 98 1.35 -8.49 -2.96
C VAL A 98 2.45 -8.99 -2.01
N VAL A 99 3.29 -9.92 -2.46
CA VAL A 99 4.43 -10.39 -1.65
C VAL A 99 5.45 -9.27 -1.43
N CYS A 100 5.75 -8.48 -2.45
CA CYS A 100 6.63 -7.31 -2.34
C CYS A 100 6.09 -6.29 -1.32
N GLU A 101 4.78 -6.01 -1.35
CA GLU A 101 4.09 -5.14 -0.42
C GLU A 101 4.18 -5.66 1.02
N LEU A 102 3.96 -6.96 1.23
CA LEU A 102 4.10 -7.59 2.55
C LEU A 102 5.53 -7.49 3.06
N VAL A 103 6.52 -7.85 2.23
CA VAL A 103 7.94 -7.82 2.61
C VAL A 103 8.39 -6.38 2.90
N LYS A 104 7.94 -5.38 2.13
CA LYS A 104 8.18 -3.96 2.39
C LYS A 104 7.77 -3.57 3.81
N VAL A 105 6.53 -3.92 4.20
CA VAL A 105 5.99 -3.58 5.52
C VAL A 105 6.75 -4.31 6.63
N LEU A 106 7.07 -5.58 6.45
CA LEU A 106 7.88 -6.35 7.41
C LEU A 106 9.28 -5.76 7.57
N LEU A 107 9.95 -5.37 6.49
CA LEU A 107 11.26 -4.72 6.55
C LEU A 107 11.18 -3.36 7.26
N LYS A 108 10.16 -2.54 6.98
CA LYS A 108 9.93 -1.28 7.70
C LYS A 108 9.75 -1.50 9.19
N LEU A 109 8.99 -2.52 9.59
CA LEU A 109 8.80 -2.88 10.99
C LEU A 109 10.12 -3.29 11.67
N LEU A 110 11.01 -3.98 10.96
CA LEU A 110 12.33 -4.33 11.47
C LEU A 110 13.26 -3.11 11.59
N LEU A 111 13.18 -2.16 10.66
CA LEU A 111 14.07 -0.99 10.61
C LEU A 111 13.64 0.14 11.55
N LYS A 112 12.35 0.47 11.59
CA LYS A 112 11.81 1.63 12.33
C LYS A 112 10.91 1.23 13.51
N GLY A 113 10.49 -0.03 13.57
CA GLY A 113 9.48 -0.48 14.53
C GLY A 113 8.07 -0.01 14.17
N THR A 114 7.15 -0.11 15.13
CA THR A 114 5.78 0.38 15.00
C THR A 114 5.49 1.49 16.01
N THR A 115 4.84 2.55 15.57
CA THR A 115 4.34 3.64 16.43
C THR A 115 2.83 3.53 16.66
N THR A 116 2.18 2.56 16.00
CA THR A 116 0.73 2.40 15.95
C THR A 116 0.30 0.98 16.31
N ALA A 117 1.07 0.28 17.14
CA ALA A 117 0.81 -1.12 17.55
C ALA A 117 0.40 -2.01 16.36
N PHE A 118 1.12 -1.91 15.24
CA PHE A 118 0.90 -2.59 13.95
C PHE A 118 -0.33 -2.16 13.15
N VAL A 119 -1.25 -1.37 13.72
CA VAL A 119 -2.51 -0.98 13.03
C VAL A 119 -2.24 -0.16 11.78
N GLY A 120 -1.39 0.86 11.86
CA GLY A 120 -1.01 1.69 10.71
C GLY A 120 -0.19 0.94 9.66
N ASP A 121 0.68 0.03 10.09
CA ASP A 121 1.50 -0.81 9.20
C ASP A 121 0.63 -1.78 8.41
N PHE A 122 -0.32 -2.42 9.10
CA PHE A 122 -1.31 -3.28 8.46
C PHE A 122 -2.22 -2.51 7.50
N ALA A 123 -2.65 -1.31 7.89
CA ALA A 123 -3.43 -0.44 7.02
C ALA A 123 -2.67 -0.09 5.74
N ASN A 124 -1.37 0.24 5.84
CA ASN A 124 -0.53 0.51 4.68
C ASN A 124 -0.49 -0.69 3.74
N PHE A 125 -0.29 -1.90 4.28
CA PHE A 125 -0.31 -3.15 3.52
C PHE A 125 -1.64 -3.35 2.76
N VAL A 126 -2.78 -3.28 3.46
CA VAL A 126 -4.09 -3.56 2.85
C VAL A 126 -4.45 -2.49 1.82
N VAL A 127 -4.29 -1.22 2.17
CA VAL A 127 -4.58 -0.08 1.27
C VAL A 127 -3.64 -0.10 0.06
N GLY A 128 -2.35 -0.42 0.24
CA GLY A 128 -1.41 -0.63 -0.85
C GLY A 128 -1.85 -1.76 -1.80
N CYS A 129 -2.30 -2.89 -1.27
CA CYS A 129 -2.84 -3.98 -2.07
C CYS A 129 -4.08 -3.57 -2.89
N THR A 130 -4.92 -2.65 -2.42
CA THR A 130 -6.07 -2.15 -3.20
C THR A 130 -5.68 -1.27 -4.39
N LEU A 131 -4.49 -0.68 -4.37
CA LEU A 131 -3.90 -0.02 -5.54
C LEU A 131 -3.27 -1.04 -6.48
N ILE A 132 -2.45 -1.94 -5.94
CA ILE A 132 -1.56 -2.83 -6.70
C ILE A 132 -2.32 -3.93 -7.42
N LEU A 133 -3.30 -4.57 -6.77
CA LEU A 133 -4.02 -5.69 -7.35
C LEU A 133 -4.82 -5.32 -8.60
N PRO A 134 -5.71 -4.31 -8.59
CA PRO A 134 -6.46 -3.91 -9.78
C PRO A 134 -5.51 -3.43 -10.91
N ALA A 135 -4.48 -2.66 -10.55
CA ALA A 135 -3.49 -2.17 -11.51
C ALA A 135 -2.76 -3.32 -12.20
N SER A 136 -2.29 -4.29 -11.43
CA SER A 136 -1.58 -5.46 -11.95
C SER A 136 -2.47 -6.38 -12.77
N VAL A 137 -3.68 -6.66 -12.29
CA VAL A 137 -4.65 -7.53 -12.97
C VAL A 137 -4.99 -6.97 -14.34
N LEU A 138 -5.37 -5.69 -14.40
CA LEU A 138 -5.75 -5.05 -15.66
C LEU A 138 -4.58 -4.93 -16.62
N TYR A 139 -3.38 -4.60 -16.13
CA TYR A 139 -2.17 -4.58 -16.96
C TYR A 139 -1.83 -5.95 -17.55
N HIS A 140 -1.95 -7.03 -16.75
CA HIS A 140 -1.61 -8.38 -17.23
C HIS A 140 -2.65 -8.97 -18.19
N ALA A 141 -3.86 -8.40 -18.26
CA ALA A 141 -4.86 -8.81 -19.26
C ALA A 141 -4.35 -8.57 -20.69
N HIS A 142 -3.75 -7.42 -20.99
CA HIS A 142 -3.34 -7.06 -22.35
C HIS A 142 -1.92 -6.47 -22.49
N ARG A 143 -1.22 -6.15 -21.44
CA ARG A 143 0.16 -5.62 -21.39
C ARG A 143 0.47 -4.45 -22.33
N THR A 144 -0.50 -3.60 -22.56
CA THR A 144 -0.32 -2.37 -23.34
C THR A 144 -0.17 -1.14 -22.46
N ARG A 145 0.31 -0.03 -23.03
CA ARG A 145 0.41 1.25 -22.29
C ARG A 145 -0.95 1.73 -21.79
N GLY A 146 -1.98 1.58 -22.62
CA GLY A 146 -3.35 1.97 -22.26
C GLY A 146 -3.87 1.17 -21.05
N TYR A 147 -3.64 -0.14 -21.03
CA TYR A 147 -4.03 -0.99 -19.91
C TYR A 147 -3.19 -0.75 -18.65
N ALA A 148 -1.93 -0.31 -18.77
CA ALA A 148 -1.14 0.14 -17.64
C ALA A 148 -1.76 1.40 -17.00
N ILE A 149 -2.09 2.41 -17.82
CA ILE A 149 -2.72 3.65 -17.34
C ILE A 149 -4.10 3.36 -16.75
N ALA A 150 -4.95 2.63 -17.48
CA ALA A 150 -6.28 2.26 -16.99
C ALA A 150 -6.22 1.44 -15.69
N GLY A 151 -5.27 0.53 -15.57
CA GLY A 151 -5.04 -0.27 -14.37
C GLY A 151 -4.64 0.59 -13.17
N MET A 152 -3.70 1.51 -13.36
CA MET A 152 -3.28 2.44 -12.30
C MET A 152 -4.41 3.41 -11.91
N ALA A 153 -5.20 3.90 -12.87
CA ALA A 153 -6.37 4.72 -12.59
C ALA A 153 -7.42 3.94 -11.78
N LEU A 154 -7.76 2.72 -12.20
CA LEU A 154 -8.66 1.85 -11.45
C LEU A 154 -8.12 1.54 -10.05
N GLY A 155 -6.83 1.22 -9.93
CA GLY A 155 -6.18 0.99 -8.64
C GLY A 155 -6.25 2.21 -7.73
N THR A 156 -6.04 3.42 -8.26
CA THR A 156 -6.17 4.68 -7.52
C THR A 156 -7.60 4.89 -7.02
N VAL A 157 -8.61 4.62 -7.85
CA VAL A 157 -10.02 4.68 -7.43
C VAL A 157 -10.32 3.65 -6.34
N CYS A 158 -9.91 2.40 -6.52
CA CYS A 158 -10.09 1.35 -5.51
C CYS A 158 -9.40 1.71 -4.18
N MET A 159 -8.16 2.19 -4.23
CA MET A 159 -7.42 2.64 -3.05
C MET A 159 -8.13 3.80 -2.36
N THR A 160 -8.63 4.77 -3.11
CA THR A 160 -9.32 5.94 -2.55
C THR A 160 -10.62 5.53 -1.87
N VAL A 161 -11.46 4.73 -2.52
CA VAL A 161 -12.74 4.28 -1.97
C VAL A 161 -12.52 3.39 -0.74
N PHE A 162 -11.71 2.34 -0.90
CA PHE A 162 -11.44 1.41 0.20
C PHE A 162 -10.69 2.11 1.34
N GLY A 163 -9.60 2.83 1.04
CA GLY A 163 -8.78 3.51 2.06
C GLY A 163 -9.58 4.53 2.84
N SER A 164 -10.49 5.27 2.19
CA SER A 164 -11.36 6.25 2.87
C SER A 164 -12.39 5.56 3.76
N ALA A 165 -13.05 4.51 3.28
CA ALA A 165 -13.98 3.73 4.09
C ALA A 165 -13.27 3.04 5.27
N PHE A 166 -12.11 2.45 5.03
CA PHE A 166 -11.30 1.78 6.06
C PHE A 166 -10.80 2.76 7.13
N ASN A 167 -10.42 3.98 6.73
CA ASN A 167 -10.10 5.05 7.67
C ASN A 167 -11.29 5.42 8.54
N ALA A 168 -12.47 5.66 7.93
CA ALA A 168 -13.66 6.06 8.65
C ALA A 168 -14.12 5.02 9.69
N VAL A 169 -14.16 3.76 9.27
CA VAL A 169 -14.79 2.67 10.06
C VAL A 169 -13.81 2.02 11.03
N TYR A 170 -12.54 1.94 10.67
CA TYR A 170 -11.58 1.16 11.44
C TYR A 170 -10.41 1.98 11.98
N LEU A 171 -9.66 2.71 11.13
CA LEU A 171 -8.41 3.34 11.54
C LEU A 171 -8.62 4.48 12.53
N LEU A 172 -9.51 5.42 12.24
CA LEU A 172 -9.76 6.57 13.11
C LEU A 172 -10.27 6.14 14.49
N PRO A 173 -11.27 5.23 14.63
CA PRO A 173 -11.65 4.69 15.93
C PRO A 173 -10.52 3.96 16.66
N ARG A 174 -9.71 3.18 15.95
CA ARG A 174 -8.56 2.48 16.56
C ARG A 174 -7.48 3.43 17.03
N PHE A 175 -7.18 4.48 16.27
CA PHE A 175 -6.23 5.51 16.68
C PHE A 175 -6.73 6.28 17.90
N ALA A 176 -8.03 6.60 17.98
CA ALA A 176 -8.63 7.22 19.14
C ALA A 176 -8.38 6.42 20.42
N VAL A 177 -8.69 5.11 20.36
CA VAL A 177 -8.47 4.20 21.51
C VAL A 177 -6.98 4.08 21.84
N MET A 178 -6.12 3.91 20.83
CA MET A 178 -4.69 3.70 21.02
C MET A 178 -3.97 4.93 21.62
N TYR A 179 -4.35 6.12 21.19
CA TYR A 179 -3.79 7.37 21.71
C TYR A 179 -4.50 7.89 22.97
N GLY A 180 -5.56 7.20 23.43
CA GLY A 180 -6.33 7.62 24.61
C GLY A 180 -7.06 8.97 24.43
N ILE A 181 -7.43 9.30 23.16
CA ILE A 181 -8.10 10.54 22.80
C ILE A 181 -9.49 10.26 22.24
N SER A 182 -10.39 11.24 22.31
CA SER A 182 -11.72 11.13 21.69
C SER A 182 -11.64 11.27 20.17
N LEU A 183 -12.63 10.72 19.45
CA LEU A 183 -12.79 10.97 18.02
C LEU A 183 -12.93 12.45 17.71
N ASP A 184 -13.59 13.23 18.59
CA ASP A 184 -13.72 14.67 18.46
C ASP A 184 -12.37 15.40 18.54
N ALA A 185 -11.43 14.90 19.35
CA ALA A 185 -10.07 15.42 19.37
C ALA A 185 -9.34 15.19 18.04
N ILE A 186 -9.54 14.04 17.40
CA ILE A 186 -8.99 13.77 16.06
C ILE A 186 -9.62 14.71 15.02
N VAL A 187 -10.94 14.94 15.09
CA VAL A 187 -11.63 15.90 14.22
C VAL A 187 -11.11 17.31 14.46
N ALA A 188 -10.86 17.71 15.71
CA ALA A 188 -10.28 19.01 16.04
C ALA A 188 -8.87 19.20 15.44
N MET A 189 -8.03 18.15 15.39
CA MET A 189 -6.75 18.21 14.66
C MET A 189 -6.96 18.45 13.15
N GLY A 190 -8.00 17.87 12.56
CA GLY A 190 -8.38 18.14 11.18
C GLY A 190 -8.89 19.58 10.99
N GLN A 191 -9.65 20.11 11.95
CA GLN A 191 -10.20 21.45 11.91
C GLN A 191 -9.12 22.54 11.98
N GLN A 192 -7.98 22.28 12.64
CA GLN A 192 -6.82 23.17 12.62
C GLN A 192 -6.23 23.37 11.22
N VAL A 193 -6.37 22.36 10.36
CA VAL A 193 -5.88 22.41 8.97
C VAL A 193 -6.95 22.96 8.02
N ASN A 194 -8.21 22.58 8.23
CA ASN A 194 -9.35 23.02 7.42
C ASN A 194 -10.58 23.17 8.31
N THR A 195 -11.03 24.41 8.48
CA THR A 195 -12.19 24.78 9.32
C THR A 195 -13.51 24.11 8.90
N SER A 196 -13.61 23.62 7.65
CA SER A 196 -14.78 22.88 7.15
C SER A 196 -14.89 21.47 7.73
N ILE A 197 -13.84 20.96 8.41
CA ILE A 197 -13.82 19.64 9.03
C ILE A 197 -14.49 19.72 10.39
N THR A 198 -15.78 19.38 10.45
CA THR A 198 -16.60 19.44 11.68
C THR A 198 -17.09 18.06 12.14
N SER A 199 -16.75 16.98 11.41
CA SER A 199 -17.12 15.62 11.72
C SER A 199 -16.14 14.62 11.12
N VAL A 200 -16.18 13.36 11.58
CA VAL A 200 -15.36 12.26 11.01
C VAL A 200 -15.60 12.10 9.51
N SER A 201 -16.84 12.17 9.05
CA SER A 201 -17.17 12.07 7.62
C SER A 201 -16.56 13.22 6.81
N ARG A 202 -16.56 14.44 7.35
CA ARG A 202 -15.90 15.59 6.71
C ARG A 202 -14.38 15.48 6.76
N LEU A 203 -13.81 14.95 7.85
CA LEU A 203 -12.38 14.65 7.91
C LEU A 203 -11.98 13.67 6.81
N VAL A 204 -12.76 12.60 6.62
CA VAL A 204 -12.50 11.63 5.54
C VAL A 204 -12.63 12.29 4.18
N LEU A 205 -13.67 13.06 3.94
CA LEU A 205 -13.92 13.70 2.64
C LEU A 205 -12.86 14.75 2.28
N PHE A 206 -12.45 15.59 3.22
CA PHE A 206 -11.56 16.74 2.95
C PHE A 206 -10.08 16.46 3.19
N ALA A 207 -9.73 15.42 3.95
CA ALA A 207 -8.33 15.04 4.18
C ALA A 207 -7.99 13.66 3.60
N VAL A 208 -8.75 12.60 3.91
CA VAL A 208 -8.37 11.23 3.52
C VAL A 208 -8.57 10.96 2.03
N VAL A 209 -9.69 11.39 1.46
CA VAL A 209 -9.97 11.23 0.03
C VAL A 209 -8.93 11.94 -0.83
N PRO A 210 -8.66 13.25 -0.66
CA PRO A 210 -7.64 13.92 -1.46
C PRO A 210 -6.23 13.37 -1.20
N PHE A 211 -5.93 12.93 0.03
CA PHE A 211 -4.68 12.24 0.35
C PHE A 211 -4.48 10.97 -0.51
N ASN A 212 -5.48 10.08 -0.54
CA ASN A 212 -5.40 8.83 -1.29
C ASN A 212 -5.35 9.09 -2.81
N ILE A 213 -6.12 10.05 -3.32
CA ILE A 213 -6.06 10.46 -4.74
C ILE A 213 -4.66 10.95 -5.08
N LEU A 214 -4.11 11.87 -4.29
CA LEU A 214 -2.78 12.43 -4.53
C LEU A 214 -1.69 11.34 -4.49
N LYS A 215 -1.72 10.48 -3.46
CA LYS A 215 -0.79 9.35 -3.33
C LYS A 215 -0.90 8.43 -4.56
N GLY A 216 -2.10 8.05 -4.95
CA GLY A 216 -2.33 7.18 -6.10
C GLY A 216 -1.90 7.80 -7.44
N VAL A 217 -2.20 9.08 -7.66
CA VAL A 217 -1.83 9.79 -8.90
C VAL A 217 -0.31 9.93 -9.00
N ILE A 218 0.36 10.40 -7.94
CA ILE A 218 1.82 10.58 -7.96
C ILE A 218 2.52 9.23 -8.15
N THR A 219 2.13 8.22 -7.39
CA THR A 219 2.67 6.86 -7.50
C THR A 219 2.49 6.31 -8.90
N SER A 220 1.30 6.45 -9.48
CA SER A 220 0.96 5.99 -10.83
C SER A 220 1.78 6.71 -11.90
N LEU A 221 1.90 8.04 -11.80
CA LEU A 221 2.66 8.85 -12.74
C LEU A 221 4.14 8.46 -12.76
N VAL A 222 4.76 8.39 -11.58
CA VAL A 222 6.19 8.02 -11.47
C VAL A 222 6.41 6.58 -11.91
N THR A 223 5.54 5.64 -11.54
CA THR A 223 5.60 4.25 -12.01
C THR A 223 5.51 4.20 -13.53
N PHE A 224 4.58 4.93 -14.16
CA PHE A 224 4.42 4.98 -15.62
C PHE A 224 5.68 5.49 -16.32
N LEU A 225 6.35 6.49 -15.78
CA LEU A 225 7.60 7.01 -16.34
C LEU A 225 8.75 6.00 -16.23
N LEU A 226 8.81 5.27 -15.13
CA LEU A 226 9.91 4.35 -14.82
C LEU A 226 9.74 2.96 -15.46
N TYR A 227 8.51 2.43 -15.55
CA TYR A 227 8.30 1.01 -15.92
C TYR A 227 8.91 0.62 -17.27
N LYS A 228 8.90 1.53 -18.25
CA LYS A 228 9.51 1.26 -19.56
C LYS A 228 11.02 1.33 -19.57
N ARG A 229 11.59 2.27 -18.79
CA ARG A 229 13.05 2.42 -18.70
C ARG A 229 13.67 1.22 -17.99
N LEU A 230 13.11 0.86 -16.85
CA LEU A 230 13.55 -0.28 -16.06
C LEU A 230 13.27 -1.61 -16.76
N GLY A 231 12.15 -1.76 -17.46
CA GLY A 231 11.85 -2.95 -18.24
C GLY A 231 12.92 -3.26 -19.30
N ARG A 232 13.45 -2.24 -19.97
CA ARG A 232 14.55 -2.40 -20.93
C ARG A 232 15.89 -2.78 -20.29
N LEU A 233 16.12 -2.32 -19.05
CA LEU A 233 17.37 -2.62 -18.34
C LEU A 233 17.38 -4.05 -17.76
N PHE A 234 16.28 -4.47 -17.16
CA PHE A 234 16.24 -5.71 -16.39
C PHE A 234 15.67 -6.92 -17.14
N PHE A 235 14.88 -6.68 -18.18
CA PHE A 235 14.16 -7.71 -18.93
C PHE A 235 14.51 -7.71 -20.42
N ARG A 236 15.62 -7.07 -20.81
CA ARG A 236 16.15 -7.14 -22.16
C ARG A 236 16.62 -8.58 -22.39
N GLU A 237 15.73 -9.38 -22.96
CA GLU A 237 16.15 -10.63 -23.62
C GLU A 237 16.96 -10.21 -24.85
N GLY A 238 18.19 -10.78 -24.97
CA GLY A 238 18.99 -10.68 -26.17
C GLY A 238 18.32 -11.38 -27.35
#